data_77e27d4649a3182bdfecc509ec14b549
#
_entry.id   77e27d4649a3182bdfecc509ec14b549
#
_cell.length_a   1.000
_cell.length_b   1.000
_cell.length_c   1.000
_cell.angle_alpha   90.00
_cell.angle_beta   90.00
_cell.angle_gamma   90.00
#
_symmetry.space_group_name_H-M   'P 1'
#
loop_
_entity.id
_entity.type
_entity.pdbx_description
1 polymer ?
#
loop_
_entity_poly.entity_id
_entity_poly.type
_entity_poly.pdbx_seq_one_letter_code
_entity_poly.pdbx_strand_id
1 'polypeptide(L)'
;NKSETTYLSRYYKYEGAAWYSRNIEIPADWKEKHIVLFLERTRPTTVWIDGREVGKCNYLSTPQEFNLTHFLAPGSHKLTIRVDNGKSIPGQIRSSSHACTESTQTNWNGIIGRMELQAMNPLFIESIQAFPQVEDRSVKVKITLSNSSGIGGKKLQLSASAFNTAKKHKARSAEYNLKEGSKEYEFTYQLGDNAVLWSDLQPALYQLKAEINGIDEKTVQIGRAS
;
A
#
# COMPACT_ATOMS: atom_id res chain seq x y z
N ASN A 1 -19.21 25.45 -27.16
CA ASN A 1 -18.51 24.93 -25.97
C ASN A 1 -18.30 26.08 -25.00
N LYS A 2 -19.14 26.18 -23.98
CA LYS A 2 -18.92 27.12 -22.90
C LYS A 2 -17.75 26.61 -22.08
N SER A 3 -16.72 27.41 -21.93
CA SER A 3 -15.64 27.18 -20.99
C SER A 3 -16.25 27.09 -19.59
N GLU A 4 -16.08 25.98 -18.89
CA GLU A 4 -16.53 25.79 -17.52
C GLU A 4 -15.59 26.49 -16.57
N THR A 5 -15.52 27.83 -16.60
CA THR A 5 -14.61 28.63 -15.80
C THR A 5 -15.15 28.93 -14.40
N THR A 6 -16.41 28.59 -14.11
CA THR A 6 -17.09 28.87 -12.85
C THR A 6 -17.01 27.74 -11.82
N TYR A 7 -16.51 26.58 -12.21
CA TYR A 7 -16.31 25.42 -11.37
C TYR A 7 -14.83 25.03 -11.39
N LEU A 8 -14.36 24.28 -10.42
CA LEU A 8 -13.05 23.60 -10.46
C LEU A 8 -13.03 22.51 -11.54
N SER A 9 -13.29 22.91 -12.78
CA SER A 9 -13.61 22.02 -13.86
C SER A 9 -12.58 22.11 -14.98
N ARG A 10 -12.50 21.06 -15.72
CA ARG A 10 -11.64 20.91 -16.89
C ARG A 10 -12.22 21.66 -18.10
N TYR A 11 -11.34 21.99 -19.03
CA TYR A 11 -11.73 22.64 -20.30
C TYR A 11 -12.62 21.75 -21.18
N TYR A 12 -12.39 20.43 -21.14
CA TYR A 12 -13.13 19.46 -21.94
C TYR A 12 -13.60 18.31 -21.05
N LYS A 13 -14.87 18.00 -21.13
CA LYS A 13 -15.44 16.81 -20.52
C LYS A 13 -14.98 15.58 -21.31
N TYR A 14 -14.38 14.63 -20.61
CA TYR A 14 -14.08 13.32 -21.15
C TYR A 14 -14.64 12.24 -20.23
N GLU A 15 -15.44 11.35 -20.77
CA GLU A 15 -16.01 10.20 -20.08
C GLU A 15 -15.84 8.97 -20.96
N GLY A 16 -15.11 7.97 -20.45
CA GLY A 16 -14.81 6.75 -21.18
C GLY A 16 -13.44 6.17 -20.84
N ALA A 17 -12.96 5.28 -21.68
CA ALA A 17 -11.70 4.58 -21.48
C ALA A 17 -10.50 5.38 -22.00
N ALA A 18 -9.52 5.59 -21.14
CA ALA A 18 -8.18 6.06 -21.52
C ALA A 18 -7.21 4.88 -21.53
N TRP A 19 -6.35 4.83 -22.52
CA TRP A 19 -5.39 3.75 -22.71
C TRP A 19 -3.95 4.27 -22.59
N TYR A 20 -3.17 3.57 -21.79
CA TYR A 20 -1.74 3.79 -21.60
C TYR A 20 -1.00 2.56 -22.07
N SER A 21 0.06 2.74 -22.83
CA SER A 21 0.90 1.63 -23.30
C SER A 21 2.36 2.05 -23.30
N ARG A 22 3.23 1.19 -22.77
CA ARG A 22 4.67 1.42 -22.69
C ARG A 22 5.42 0.10 -22.73
N ASN A 23 6.58 0.09 -23.37
CA ASN A 23 7.57 -0.97 -23.18
C ASN A 23 8.30 -0.73 -21.88
N ILE A 24 8.44 -1.79 -21.09
CA ILE A 24 9.13 -1.84 -19.79
C ILE A 24 10.25 -2.87 -19.88
N GLU A 25 11.39 -2.57 -19.24
CA GLU A 25 12.51 -3.50 -19.15
C GLU A 25 12.56 -4.08 -17.75
N ILE A 26 12.54 -5.41 -17.65
CA ILE A 26 12.64 -6.14 -16.39
C ILE A 26 14.08 -6.58 -16.19
N PRO A 27 14.77 -6.08 -15.14
CA PRO A 27 16.16 -6.44 -14.86
C PRO A 27 16.33 -7.94 -14.59
N ALA A 28 17.54 -8.46 -14.88
CA ALA A 28 17.84 -9.88 -14.69
C ALA A 28 17.77 -10.34 -13.22
N ASP A 29 18.07 -9.45 -12.27
CA ASP A 29 17.99 -9.68 -10.84
C ASP A 29 16.57 -9.71 -10.27
N TRP A 30 15.55 -9.44 -11.13
CA TRP A 30 14.14 -9.58 -10.76
C TRP A 30 13.55 -10.97 -11.06
N LYS A 31 14.34 -11.90 -11.61
CA LYS A 31 13.88 -13.20 -12.08
C LYS A 31 13.04 -14.00 -11.07
N GLU A 32 13.39 -13.89 -9.79
CA GLU A 32 12.70 -14.65 -8.72
C GLU A 32 11.99 -13.72 -7.72
N LYS A 33 11.79 -12.47 -8.12
CA LYS A 33 11.10 -11.50 -7.28
C LYS A 33 9.58 -11.62 -7.40
N HIS A 34 8.90 -11.24 -6.33
CA HIS A 34 7.48 -10.92 -6.39
C HIS A 34 7.31 -9.54 -7.00
N ILE A 35 6.65 -9.45 -8.15
CA ILE A 35 6.53 -8.20 -8.90
C ILE A 35 5.09 -7.72 -8.86
N VAL A 36 4.90 -6.47 -8.42
CA VAL A 36 3.59 -5.82 -8.32
C VAL A 36 3.61 -4.51 -9.10
N LEU A 37 2.56 -4.28 -9.90
CA LEU A 37 2.24 -2.95 -10.40
C LEU A 37 1.38 -2.24 -9.34
N PHE A 38 1.89 -1.15 -8.81
CA PHE A 38 1.21 -0.28 -7.84
C PHE A 38 0.71 0.98 -8.54
N LEU A 39 -0.60 1.26 -8.40
CA LEU A 39 -1.25 2.47 -8.89
C LEU A 39 -1.89 3.19 -7.69
N GLU A 40 -1.34 4.35 -7.29
CA GLU A 40 -1.74 5.02 -6.06
C GLU A 40 -3.19 5.49 -6.07
N ARG A 41 -3.60 6.12 -7.15
CA ARG A 41 -4.98 6.59 -7.34
C ARG A 41 -5.37 6.53 -8.81
N THR A 42 -6.48 5.87 -9.09
CA THR A 42 -6.99 5.73 -10.45
C THR A 42 -8.49 5.47 -10.45
N ARG A 43 -9.08 5.28 -11.61
CA ARG A 43 -10.46 4.82 -11.85
C ARG A 43 -10.44 3.31 -12.10
N PRO A 44 -11.59 2.65 -12.34
CA PRO A 44 -11.60 1.25 -12.73
C PRO A 44 -10.59 0.93 -13.81
N THR A 45 -9.73 -0.03 -13.53
CA THR A 45 -8.54 -0.32 -14.34
C THR A 45 -8.56 -1.77 -14.83
N THR A 46 -8.06 -2.00 -16.03
CA THR A 46 -7.69 -3.33 -16.54
C THR A 46 -6.24 -3.26 -17.01
N VAL A 47 -5.46 -4.29 -16.69
CA VAL A 47 -4.02 -4.36 -16.98
C VAL A 47 -3.72 -5.56 -17.86
N TRP A 48 -2.82 -5.37 -18.83
CA TRP A 48 -2.28 -6.41 -19.70
C TRP A 48 -0.76 -6.35 -19.75
N ILE A 49 -0.14 -7.51 -19.84
CA ILE A 49 1.26 -7.71 -20.20
C ILE A 49 1.32 -8.50 -21.49
N ASP A 50 2.01 -7.96 -22.50
CA ASP A 50 2.19 -8.59 -23.83
C ASP A 50 0.85 -9.03 -24.46
N GLY A 51 -0.21 -8.23 -24.25
CA GLY A 51 -1.56 -8.52 -24.73
C GLY A 51 -2.36 -9.53 -23.88
N ARG A 52 -1.75 -10.17 -22.89
CA ARG A 52 -2.44 -11.08 -21.96
C ARG A 52 -3.00 -10.31 -20.77
N GLU A 53 -4.31 -10.44 -20.53
CA GLU A 53 -4.96 -9.78 -19.39
C GLU A 53 -4.42 -10.33 -18.06
N VAL A 54 -3.94 -9.42 -17.19
CA VAL A 54 -3.51 -9.71 -15.82
C VAL A 54 -4.71 -9.71 -14.89
N GLY A 55 -5.55 -8.66 -14.99
CA GLY A 55 -6.72 -8.52 -14.14
C GLY A 55 -7.36 -7.15 -14.21
N LYS A 56 -8.43 -7.00 -13.40
CA LYS A 56 -9.25 -5.79 -13.29
C LYS A 56 -9.36 -5.38 -11.83
N CYS A 57 -9.45 -4.07 -11.59
CA CYS A 57 -9.72 -3.52 -10.29
C CYS A 57 -10.65 -2.32 -10.41
N ASN A 58 -11.60 -2.18 -9.48
CA ASN A 58 -12.58 -1.09 -9.47
C ASN A 58 -12.52 -0.22 -8.21
N TYR A 59 -11.45 -0.31 -7.44
CA TYR A 59 -11.26 0.54 -6.26
C TYR A 59 -11.07 1.99 -6.69
N LEU A 60 -11.81 2.91 -6.05
CA LEU A 60 -11.81 4.33 -6.39
C LEU A 60 -11.03 5.19 -5.39
N SER A 61 -10.90 4.71 -4.16
CA SER A 61 -10.36 5.48 -3.02
C SER A 61 -9.10 4.89 -2.40
N THR A 62 -8.74 3.68 -2.80
CA THR A 62 -7.52 3.00 -2.33
C THR A 62 -6.61 2.68 -3.51
N PRO A 63 -5.31 2.48 -3.28
CA PRO A 63 -4.41 1.99 -4.31
C PRO A 63 -4.91 0.70 -4.95
N GLN A 64 -4.55 0.52 -6.22
CA GLN A 64 -4.79 -0.73 -6.94
C GLN A 64 -3.45 -1.42 -7.15
N GLU A 65 -3.40 -2.71 -6.83
CA GLU A 65 -2.21 -3.54 -6.94
C GLU A 65 -2.50 -4.73 -7.85
N PHE A 66 -1.59 -4.98 -8.80
CA PHE A 66 -1.68 -6.10 -9.73
C PHE A 66 -0.44 -6.96 -9.62
N ASN A 67 -0.61 -8.23 -9.26
CA ASN A 67 0.48 -9.18 -9.19
C ASN A 67 0.92 -9.60 -10.61
N LEU A 68 2.12 -9.20 -10.99
CA LEU A 68 2.71 -9.46 -12.29
C LEU A 68 3.73 -10.59 -12.28
N THR A 69 3.97 -11.25 -11.16
CA THR A 69 5.05 -12.23 -10.95
C THR A 69 5.08 -13.33 -12.02
N HIS A 70 3.91 -13.83 -12.42
CA HIS A 70 3.80 -14.90 -13.42
C HIS A 70 3.62 -14.39 -14.87
N PHE A 71 3.65 -13.09 -15.06
CA PHE A 71 3.49 -12.44 -16.36
C PHE A 71 4.79 -11.85 -16.90
N LEU A 72 5.76 -11.61 -16.00
CA LEU A 72 7.01 -10.95 -16.32
C LEU A 72 8.21 -11.91 -16.13
N ALA A 73 9.09 -11.91 -17.09
CA ALA A 73 10.43 -12.48 -17.01
C ALA A 73 11.46 -11.36 -17.26
N PRO A 74 12.75 -11.55 -16.96
CA PRO A 74 13.76 -10.58 -17.39
C PRO A 74 13.72 -10.34 -18.89
N GLY A 75 13.77 -9.04 -19.28
CA GLY A 75 13.71 -8.59 -20.66
C GLY A 75 12.62 -7.56 -20.90
N SER A 76 12.32 -7.33 -22.18
CA SER A 76 11.37 -6.30 -22.61
C SER A 76 9.95 -6.85 -22.68
N HIS A 77 9.02 -6.12 -22.09
CA HIS A 77 7.58 -6.45 -22.08
C HIS A 77 6.74 -5.22 -22.40
N LYS A 78 5.57 -5.42 -22.98
CA LYS A 78 4.61 -4.36 -23.24
C LYS A 78 3.56 -4.30 -22.14
N LEU A 79 3.61 -3.28 -21.29
CA LEU A 79 2.57 -2.97 -20.31
C LEU A 79 1.48 -2.14 -21.00
N THR A 80 0.23 -2.57 -20.84
CA THR A 80 -0.95 -1.82 -21.30
C THR A 80 -1.94 -1.69 -20.16
N ILE A 81 -2.46 -0.47 -19.95
CA ILE A 81 -3.41 -0.15 -18.89
C ILE A 81 -4.58 0.59 -19.50
N ARG A 82 -5.80 0.12 -19.25
CA ARG A 82 -7.04 0.81 -19.56
C ARG A 82 -7.63 1.38 -18.28
N VAL A 83 -7.94 2.65 -18.24
CA VAL A 83 -8.60 3.33 -17.14
C VAL A 83 -9.92 3.92 -17.62
N ASP A 84 -11.02 3.69 -16.91
CA ASP A 84 -12.35 4.09 -17.37
C ASP A 84 -13.12 4.86 -16.29
N ASN A 85 -13.36 6.14 -16.52
CA ASN A 85 -14.16 7.00 -15.63
C ASN A 85 -15.66 7.04 -16.00
N GLY A 86 -16.09 6.22 -16.93
CA GLY A 86 -17.44 6.16 -17.45
C GLY A 86 -18.21 4.91 -16.99
N LYS A 87 -18.55 4.08 -17.95
CA LYS A 87 -19.44 2.91 -17.73
C LYS A 87 -18.91 1.87 -16.74
N SER A 88 -17.62 1.80 -16.51
CA SER A 88 -17.03 0.89 -15.54
C SER A 88 -17.29 1.30 -14.08
N ILE A 89 -17.72 2.53 -13.83
CA ILE A 89 -18.16 2.98 -12.52
C ILE A 89 -19.67 2.72 -12.41
N PRO A 90 -20.15 2.05 -11.32
CA PRO A 90 -21.58 1.83 -11.13
C PRO A 90 -22.38 3.14 -11.19
N GLY A 91 -23.51 3.12 -11.91
CA GLY A 91 -24.30 4.32 -12.19
C GLY A 91 -24.71 5.10 -10.96
N GLN A 92 -25.07 4.40 -9.88
CA GLN A 92 -25.43 5.01 -8.61
C GLN A 92 -24.28 5.82 -7.99
N ILE A 93 -23.04 5.29 -8.01
CA ILE A 93 -21.86 6.01 -7.53
C ILE A 93 -21.55 7.19 -8.45
N ARG A 94 -21.67 6.99 -9.77
CA ARG A 94 -21.37 8.01 -10.78
C ARG A 94 -22.33 9.20 -10.71
N SER A 95 -23.59 8.99 -10.37
CA SER A 95 -24.63 10.03 -10.31
C SER A 95 -24.74 10.75 -8.97
N SER A 96 -24.30 10.14 -7.88
CA SER A 96 -24.52 10.67 -6.52
C SER A 96 -23.27 10.86 -5.67
N SER A 97 -22.12 10.31 -6.09
CA SER A 97 -20.88 10.39 -5.33
C SER A 97 -20.09 11.66 -5.66
N HIS A 98 -19.64 12.41 -4.65
CA HIS A 98 -18.73 13.52 -4.78
C HIS A 98 -17.44 13.16 -5.54
N ALA A 99 -17.00 11.92 -5.47
CA ALA A 99 -15.79 11.47 -6.17
C ALA A 99 -15.92 11.39 -7.70
N CYS A 100 -17.16 11.41 -8.23
CA CYS A 100 -17.41 11.13 -9.64
C CYS A 100 -18.34 12.13 -10.33
N THR A 101 -19.02 13.02 -9.57
CA THR A 101 -19.99 13.96 -10.15
C THR A 101 -19.32 15.25 -10.64
N GLU A 102 -19.81 15.77 -11.76
CA GLU A 102 -19.35 17.04 -12.32
C GLU A 102 -19.79 18.25 -11.48
N SER A 103 -20.83 18.12 -10.68
CA SER A 103 -21.41 19.22 -9.90
C SER A 103 -20.60 19.62 -8.68
N THR A 104 -19.77 18.73 -8.17
CA THR A 104 -18.98 18.95 -6.93
C THR A 104 -17.49 18.84 -7.15
N GLN A 105 -17.06 17.91 -7.96
CA GLN A 105 -15.67 17.69 -8.38
C GLN A 105 -15.66 17.23 -9.82
N THR A 106 -14.59 17.51 -10.53
CA THR A 106 -14.43 17.03 -11.89
C THR A 106 -14.34 15.51 -11.93
N ASN A 107 -15.12 14.87 -12.80
CA ASN A 107 -14.97 13.44 -13.08
C ASN A 107 -13.69 13.22 -13.89
N TRP A 108 -12.55 13.17 -13.21
CA TRP A 108 -11.24 12.97 -13.81
C TRP A 108 -11.03 11.54 -14.32
N ASN A 109 -10.11 11.36 -15.25
CA ASN A 109 -9.65 10.07 -15.72
C ASN A 109 -8.12 10.01 -15.68
N GLY A 110 -7.55 8.82 -15.56
CA GLY A 110 -6.12 8.62 -15.55
C GLY A 110 -5.57 8.03 -14.26
N ILE A 111 -4.25 8.13 -14.11
CA ILE A 111 -3.50 7.64 -12.97
C ILE A 111 -2.83 8.83 -12.31
N ILE A 112 -3.04 9.02 -11.01
CA ILE A 112 -2.53 10.14 -10.21
C ILE A 112 -1.65 9.60 -9.09
N GLY A 113 -0.58 10.32 -8.77
CA GLY A 113 0.39 9.94 -7.76
C GLY A 113 1.36 8.89 -8.29
N ARG A 114 1.77 7.97 -7.44
CA ARG A 114 2.77 6.96 -7.78
C ARG A 114 2.22 5.91 -8.72
N MET A 115 3.02 5.57 -9.72
CA MET A 115 2.82 4.44 -10.61
C MET A 115 4.16 3.71 -10.71
N GLU A 116 4.25 2.54 -10.10
CA GLU A 116 5.52 1.86 -9.85
C GLU A 116 5.43 0.37 -10.15
N LEU A 117 6.52 -0.20 -10.66
CA LEU A 117 6.78 -1.62 -10.55
C LEU A 117 7.62 -1.84 -9.30
N GLN A 118 7.10 -2.62 -8.37
CA GLN A 118 7.75 -2.97 -7.12
C GLN A 118 8.23 -4.43 -7.19
N ALA A 119 9.51 -4.67 -6.92
CA ALA A 119 10.09 -6.01 -6.87
C ALA A 119 10.52 -6.33 -5.45
N MET A 120 9.88 -7.31 -4.84
CA MET A 120 10.12 -7.74 -3.47
C MET A 120 10.71 -9.15 -3.45
N ASN A 121 11.39 -9.50 -2.36
CA ASN A 121 11.76 -10.89 -2.15
C ASN A 121 10.51 -11.78 -2.09
N PRO A 122 10.57 -13.07 -2.44
CA PRO A 122 9.41 -13.97 -2.33
C PRO A 122 8.81 -14.02 -0.92
N LEU A 123 9.68 -13.90 0.09
CA LEU A 123 9.27 -13.72 1.49
C LEU A 123 9.41 -12.24 1.86
N PHE A 124 8.30 -11.60 2.19
CA PHE A 124 8.24 -10.21 2.66
C PHE A 124 7.09 -10.03 3.67
N ILE A 125 7.11 -8.91 4.39
CA ILE A 125 6.06 -8.52 5.32
C ILE A 125 4.93 -7.87 4.50
N GLU A 126 3.86 -8.62 4.29
CA GLU A 126 2.70 -8.16 3.52
C GLU A 126 1.96 -7.04 4.27
N SER A 127 1.68 -7.24 5.55
CA SER A 127 1.01 -6.23 6.37
C SER A 127 1.51 -6.20 7.81
N ILE A 128 1.41 -5.01 8.42
CA ILE A 128 1.54 -4.79 9.86
C ILE A 128 0.29 -4.05 10.31
N GLN A 129 -0.41 -4.61 11.30
CA GLN A 129 -1.47 -3.94 12.01
C GLN A 129 -1.05 -3.77 13.46
N ALA A 130 -1.15 -2.55 13.97
CA ALA A 130 -0.71 -2.22 15.32
C ALA A 130 -1.89 -1.68 16.14
N PHE A 131 -2.10 -2.28 17.30
CA PHE A 131 -3.19 -1.95 18.22
C PHE A 131 -2.57 -1.54 19.58
N PRO A 132 -2.36 -0.23 19.83
CA PRO A 132 -1.81 0.25 21.08
C PRO A 132 -2.68 -0.12 22.27
N GLN A 133 -2.05 -0.57 23.36
CA GLN A 133 -2.65 -0.85 24.66
C GLN A 133 -2.08 0.17 25.65
N VAL A 134 -2.85 1.20 25.97
CA VAL A 134 -2.35 2.36 26.74
C VAL A 134 -2.00 1.98 28.18
N GLU A 135 -2.88 1.21 28.81
CA GLU A 135 -2.72 0.78 30.21
C GLU A 135 -1.42 0.02 30.44
N ASP A 136 -1.11 -0.92 29.55
CA ASP A 136 0.08 -1.77 29.62
C ASP A 136 1.30 -1.16 28.93
N ARG A 137 1.17 0.02 28.32
CA ARG A 137 2.20 0.65 27.49
C ARG A 137 2.82 -0.32 26.48
N SER A 138 1.96 -1.10 25.87
CA SER A 138 2.32 -2.11 24.88
C SER A 138 1.58 -1.90 23.57
N VAL A 139 1.98 -2.64 22.55
CA VAL A 139 1.33 -2.68 21.25
C VAL A 139 1.07 -4.14 20.89
N LYS A 140 -0.18 -4.48 20.62
CA LYS A 140 -0.52 -5.75 19.99
C LYS A 140 -0.25 -5.61 18.50
N VAL A 141 0.67 -6.39 17.97
CA VAL A 141 1.14 -6.32 16.58
C VAL A 141 0.71 -7.57 15.85
N LYS A 142 -0.08 -7.40 14.80
CA LYS A 142 -0.41 -8.48 13.87
C LYS A 142 0.42 -8.31 12.61
N ILE A 143 1.07 -9.39 12.19
CA ILE A 143 1.93 -9.41 11.00
C ILE A 143 1.46 -10.51 10.07
N THR A 144 1.29 -10.16 8.80
CA THR A 144 1.04 -11.13 7.73
C THR A 144 2.26 -11.18 6.82
N LEU A 145 2.73 -12.39 6.53
CA LEU A 145 3.83 -12.64 5.59
C LEU A 145 3.27 -13.12 4.25
N SER A 146 3.95 -12.77 3.18
CA SER A 146 3.61 -13.18 1.81
C SER A 146 3.67 -14.69 1.60
N ASN A 147 4.54 -15.37 2.35
CA ASN A 147 4.80 -16.80 2.23
C ASN A 147 4.95 -17.42 3.62
N SER A 148 4.65 -18.70 3.72
CA SER A 148 4.82 -19.51 4.95
C SER A 148 5.95 -20.55 4.85
N SER A 149 6.60 -20.66 3.69
CA SER A 149 7.66 -21.63 3.45
C SER A 149 9.04 -21.00 3.60
N GLY A 150 9.99 -21.74 4.15
CA GLY A 150 11.37 -21.28 4.34
C GLY A 150 11.55 -20.20 5.42
N ILE A 151 10.59 -20.08 6.33
CA ILE A 151 10.62 -19.14 7.45
C ILE A 151 11.02 -19.80 8.78
N GLY A 152 11.03 -21.12 8.83
CA GLY A 152 11.42 -21.87 10.02
C GLY A 152 12.82 -21.47 10.50
N GLY A 153 12.96 -21.18 11.80
CA GLY A 153 14.22 -20.73 12.40
C GLY A 153 14.59 -19.27 12.13
N LYS A 154 13.82 -18.53 11.31
CA LYS A 154 14.02 -17.09 11.15
C LYS A 154 13.40 -16.33 12.32
N LYS A 155 13.95 -15.13 12.56
CA LYS A 155 13.48 -14.25 13.62
C LYS A 155 12.87 -12.98 13.02
N LEU A 156 11.79 -12.56 13.62
CA LEU A 156 11.21 -11.24 13.42
C LEU A 156 11.68 -10.34 14.56
N GLN A 157 12.24 -9.20 14.24
CA GLN A 157 12.60 -8.17 15.22
C GLN A 157 11.56 -7.04 15.16
N LEU A 158 11.04 -6.65 16.33
CA LEU A 158 10.26 -5.44 16.50
C LEU A 158 11.08 -4.37 17.23
N SER A 159 10.99 -3.15 16.74
CA SER A 159 11.57 -1.98 17.38
C SER A 159 10.65 -0.77 17.22
N ALA A 160 10.63 0.15 18.18
CA ALA A 160 9.84 1.36 18.08
C ALA A 160 10.59 2.57 18.65
N SER A 161 10.43 3.72 17.98
CA SER A 161 11.00 4.98 18.42
C SER A 161 10.03 6.14 18.22
N ALA A 162 9.93 7.02 19.19
CA ALA A 162 9.22 8.28 19.07
C ALA A 162 9.97 9.22 18.13
N PHE A 163 9.27 9.89 17.20
CA PHE A 163 9.94 10.72 16.19
C PHE A 163 9.48 12.19 16.14
N ASN A 164 8.26 12.50 16.56
CA ASN A 164 7.68 13.84 16.48
C ASN A 164 7.49 14.50 17.87
N THR A 165 8.25 14.11 18.86
CA THR A 165 8.18 14.62 20.23
C THR A 165 9.52 15.18 20.67
N ALA A 166 9.51 16.19 21.56
CA ALA A 166 10.72 16.75 22.16
C ALA A 166 11.47 15.72 23.02
N LYS A 167 10.73 14.88 23.76
CA LYS A 167 11.29 13.76 24.52
C LYS A 167 11.49 12.58 23.60
N LYS A 168 12.72 12.34 23.21
CA LYS A 168 13.07 11.15 22.43
C LYS A 168 12.95 9.90 23.31
N HIS A 169 12.22 8.92 22.84
CA HIS A 169 12.10 7.62 23.46
C HIS A 169 12.30 6.51 22.43
N LYS A 170 13.09 5.51 22.78
CA LYS A 170 13.30 4.31 22.00
C LYS A 170 13.00 3.10 22.86
N ALA A 171 12.01 2.32 22.47
CA ALA A 171 11.67 1.08 23.14
C ALA A 171 12.75 0.01 22.90
N ARG A 172 12.88 -0.92 23.84
CA ARG A 172 13.81 -2.05 23.70
C ARG A 172 13.35 -2.94 22.56
N SER A 173 14.25 -3.30 21.64
CA SER A 173 13.95 -4.25 20.58
C SER A 173 13.61 -5.62 21.13
N ALA A 174 12.66 -6.30 20.52
CA ALA A 174 12.24 -7.66 20.86
C ALA A 174 12.33 -8.57 19.64
N GLU A 175 12.75 -9.81 19.87
CA GLU A 175 12.84 -10.84 18.82
C GLU A 175 11.80 -11.93 19.05
N TYR A 176 11.21 -12.40 17.96
CA TYR A 176 10.20 -13.45 17.97
C TYR A 176 10.55 -14.50 16.92
N ASN A 177 10.43 -15.78 17.29
CA ASN A 177 10.68 -16.88 16.37
C ASN A 177 9.51 -17.07 15.42
N LEU A 178 9.81 -17.17 14.13
CA LEU A 178 8.84 -17.50 13.10
C LEU A 178 8.71 -19.02 12.97
N LYS A 179 7.47 -19.50 12.76
CA LYS A 179 7.15 -20.93 12.66
C LYS A 179 6.90 -21.29 11.19
N GLU A 180 7.55 -22.35 10.71
CA GLU A 180 7.30 -22.90 9.38
C GLU A 180 5.81 -23.21 9.20
N GLY A 181 5.29 -22.88 8.01
CA GLY A 181 3.88 -23.12 7.67
C GLY A 181 2.89 -22.05 8.15
N SER A 182 3.33 -21.03 8.93
CA SER A 182 2.47 -19.97 9.40
C SER A 182 2.70 -18.67 8.64
N LYS A 183 1.65 -17.99 8.21
CA LYS A 183 1.71 -16.68 7.57
C LYS A 183 1.33 -15.54 8.51
N GLU A 184 0.51 -15.83 9.51
CA GLU A 184 -0.04 -14.84 10.42
C GLU A 184 0.54 -14.99 11.80
N TYR A 185 0.93 -13.87 12.38
CA TYR A 185 1.54 -13.79 13.71
C TYR A 185 0.90 -12.68 14.49
N GLU A 186 0.77 -12.90 15.79
CA GLU A 186 0.34 -11.89 16.76
C GLU A 186 1.35 -11.84 17.92
N PHE A 187 1.83 -10.63 18.21
CA PHE A 187 2.82 -10.40 19.26
C PHE A 187 2.36 -9.24 20.15
N THR A 188 2.67 -9.31 21.44
CA THR A 188 2.58 -8.17 22.34
C THR A 188 3.98 -7.57 22.49
N TYR A 189 4.15 -6.34 22.02
CA TYR A 189 5.42 -5.62 22.06
C TYR A 189 5.38 -4.52 23.11
N GLN A 190 6.29 -4.55 24.07
CA GLN A 190 6.37 -3.59 25.16
C GLN A 190 7.09 -2.31 24.72
N LEU A 191 6.44 -1.16 24.88
CA LEU A 191 7.06 0.14 24.69
C LEU A 191 7.82 0.58 25.95
N GLY A 192 7.42 0.10 27.12
CA GLY A 192 8.04 0.38 28.42
C GLY A 192 7.46 1.63 29.10
N ASP A 193 7.78 1.76 30.41
CA ASP A 193 7.18 2.76 31.29
C ASP A 193 7.44 4.22 30.88
N ASN A 194 8.54 4.45 30.17
CA ASN A 194 8.91 5.77 29.65
C ASN A 194 8.24 6.12 28.32
N ALA A 195 7.35 5.27 27.81
CA ALA A 195 6.65 5.55 26.58
C ALA A 195 5.84 6.86 26.67
N VAL A 196 5.98 7.70 25.66
CA VAL A 196 5.26 8.96 25.55
C VAL A 196 3.91 8.67 24.94
N LEU A 197 2.83 9.02 25.63
CA LEU A 197 1.48 8.84 25.14
C LEU A 197 1.09 10.01 24.25
N TRP A 198 0.21 9.73 23.30
CA TRP A 198 -0.37 10.74 22.45
C TRP A 198 -1.49 11.48 23.19
N SER A 199 -1.53 12.79 23.05
CA SER A 199 -2.68 13.63 23.42
C SER A 199 -2.79 14.75 22.40
N ASP A 200 -3.89 15.50 22.41
CA ASP A 200 -4.10 16.70 21.58
C ASP A 200 -3.05 17.79 21.84
N LEU A 201 -2.57 17.90 23.08
CA LEU A 201 -1.50 18.83 23.47
C LEU A 201 -0.10 18.28 23.18
N GLN A 202 0.05 16.97 23.10
CA GLN A 202 1.31 16.27 22.83
C GLN A 202 1.07 15.10 21.86
N PRO A 203 0.99 15.37 20.55
CA PRO A 203 0.65 14.37 19.55
C PRO A 203 1.85 13.43 19.25
N ALA A 204 2.29 12.69 20.26
CA ALA A 204 3.42 11.78 20.17
C ALA A 204 3.12 10.58 19.27
N LEU A 205 3.95 10.36 18.26
CA LEU A 205 3.89 9.21 17.37
C LEU A 205 5.15 8.37 17.48
N TYR A 206 4.99 7.07 17.29
CA TYR A 206 6.08 6.11 17.17
C TYR A 206 6.16 5.54 15.76
N GLN A 207 7.36 5.35 15.29
CA GLN A 207 7.65 4.47 14.18
C GLN A 207 7.90 3.07 14.74
N LEU A 208 6.97 2.14 14.47
CA LEU A 208 7.13 0.72 14.75
C LEU A 208 7.68 0.05 13.50
N LYS A 209 8.89 -0.50 13.63
CA LYS A 209 9.56 -1.26 12.57
C LYS A 209 9.49 -2.74 12.90
N ALA A 210 9.07 -3.53 11.93
CA ALA A 210 9.23 -4.98 11.90
C ALA A 210 10.29 -5.35 10.86
N GLU A 211 11.20 -6.24 11.20
CA GLU A 211 12.30 -6.67 10.34
C GLU A 211 12.48 -8.18 10.42
N ILE A 212 12.51 -8.85 9.27
CA ILE A 212 12.96 -10.23 9.13
C ILE A 212 14.41 -10.14 8.66
N ASN A 213 15.34 -10.46 9.52
CA ASN A 213 16.76 -10.16 9.38
C ASN A 213 17.33 -10.55 8.02
N GLY A 214 17.84 -9.56 7.27
CA GLY A 214 18.45 -9.74 5.94
C GLY A 214 17.45 -10.06 4.81
N ILE A 215 16.15 -10.02 5.06
CA ILE A 215 15.13 -10.41 4.09
C ILE A 215 14.23 -9.23 3.74
N ASP A 216 13.53 -8.67 4.74
CA ASP A 216 12.59 -7.59 4.52
C ASP A 216 12.36 -6.77 5.79
N GLU A 217 11.94 -5.52 5.61
CA GLU A 217 11.55 -4.63 6.69
C GLU A 217 10.34 -3.78 6.31
N LYS A 218 9.48 -3.53 7.29
CA LYS A 218 8.32 -2.66 7.11
C LYS A 218 8.10 -1.79 8.34
N THR A 219 7.71 -0.54 8.12
CA THR A 219 7.48 0.43 9.19
C THR A 219 6.06 0.95 9.13
N VAL A 220 5.42 1.07 10.30
CA VAL A 220 4.12 1.71 10.47
C VAL A 220 4.20 2.77 11.56
N GLN A 221 3.38 3.80 11.43
CA GLN A 221 3.24 4.82 12.46
C GLN A 221 2.13 4.42 13.42
N ILE A 222 2.42 4.53 14.70
CA ILE A 222 1.45 4.29 15.76
C ILE A 222 1.37 5.50 16.68
N GLY A 223 0.16 5.84 17.06
CA GLY A 223 -0.14 6.83 18.08
C GLY A 223 -1.54 6.57 18.57
N ARG A 224 -1.79 6.83 19.85
CA ARG A 224 -3.12 6.71 20.41
C ARG A 224 -3.40 7.82 21.40
N ALA A 225 -4.61 8.37 21.25
CA ALA A 225 -5.23 9.18 22.30
C ALA A 225 -5.47 8.33 23.54
N SER A 226 -5.24 8.92 24.69
CA SER A 226 -5.66 8.41 26.00
C SER A 226 -7.18 8.39 26.10
#